data_b6f12f5a36c686e5ffb65b27a433f982
#
_entry.id   b6f12f5a36c686e5ffb65b27a433f982
#
_cell.length_a   1.000
_cell.length_b   1.000
_cell.length_c   1.000
_cell.angle_alpha   90.00
_cell.angle_beta   90.00
_cell.angle_gamma   90.00
#
_symmetry.space_group_name_H-M   'P 1'
#
loop_
_entity.id
_entity.type
_entity.pdbx_description
1 polymer ?
#
loop_
_entity_poly.entity_id
_entity_poly.type
_entity_poly.pdbx_seq_one_letter_code
_entity_poly.pdbx_strand_id
1 'polypeptide(L)'
;MRLAIITGGSTGLGLALCRQCAEQGYQLVEFSRRAPHPFSVRVDLTQPVKSRQTVRRAIAALAPEALTELLVVSNAGTLAPIGPVAKKPRAAVFANLNTNSTSAILVLTEIIARFQQAPCRKVIANVSSGAARKGYAGWSLYCAAKAGMERFIETLAIEQQAEEHPFLPININPGVMDTAMQAAIRAAAPADFPDQQRFIDSQEQGLLVDPARVAERLLQIIAMPELTGGARYNAAEQR
;
A
#
# COMPACT_ATOMS: atom_id res chain seq x y z
N MET A 1 -8.45 6.98 -21.16
CA MET A 1 -8.85 7.29 -19.75
C MET A 1 -7.71 6.91 -18.80
N ARG A 2 -7.31 7.79 -17.88
CA ARG A 2 -6.32 7.47 -16.83
C ARG A 2 -7.08 6.93 -15.61
N LEU A 3 -6.72 5.77 -15.11
CA LEU A 3 -7.37 5.11 -13.97
C LEU A 3 -6.38 4.94 -12.81
N ALA A 4 -6.78 5.30 -11.60
CA ALA A 4 -6.05 4.97 -10.38
C ALA A 4 -6.89 4.10 -9.43
N ILE A 5 -6.35 2.96 -9.04
CA ILE A 5 -6.96 2.03 -8.08
C ILE A 5 -6.11 2.07 -6.80
N ILE A 6 -6.71 2.51 -5.69
CA ILE A 6 -5.98 2.75 -4.44
C ILE A 6 -6.63 1.96 -3.30
N THR A 7 -5.84 1.21 -2.53
CA THR A 7 -6.32 0.59 -1.29
C THR A 7 -5.96 1.44 -0.08
N GLY A 8 -6.90 1.61 0.86
CA GLY A 8 -6.68 2.37 2.09
C GLY A 8 -6.66 3.89 1.89
N GLY A 9 -7.47 4.41 0.96
CA GLY A 9 -7.56 5.84 0.63
C GLY A 9 -8.38 6.69 1.61
N SER A 10 -8.82 6.13 2.72
CA SER A 10 -9.66 6.85 3.68
C SER A 10 -8.92 7.79 4.65
N THR A 11 -7.61 7.64 4.82
CA THR A 11 -6.77 8.42 5.74
C THR A 11 -5.31 8.46 5.30
N GLY A 12 -4.52 9.37 5.90
CA GLY A 12 -3.07 9.42 5.74
C GLY A 12 -2.61 9.50 4.28
N LEU A 13 -1.58 8.72 3.94
CA LEU A 13 -1.00 8.68 2.60
C LEU A 13 -2.03 8.33 1.51
N GLY A 14 -2.87 7.33 1.76
CA GLY A 14 -3.88 6.93 0.78
C GLY A 14 -4.89 8.02 0.46
N LEU A 15 -5.33 8.80 1.47
CA LEU A 15 -6.20 9.97 1.27
C LEU A 15 -5.50 11.06 0.44
N ALA A 16 -4.24 11.35 0.75
CA ALA A 16 -3.45 12.32 0.00
C ALA A 16 -3.28 11.88 -1.47
N LEU A 17 -3.01 10.60 -1.71
CA LEU A 17 -2.93 10.04 -3.06
C LEU A 17 -4.25 10.13 -3.82
N CYS A 18 -5.39 9.82 -3.17
CA CYS A 18 -6.70 9.98 -3.80
C CYS A 18 -6.95 11.42 -4.26
N ARG A 19 -6.64 12.42 -3.42
CA ARG A 19 -6.80 13.83 -3.75
C ARG A 19 -5.92 14.25 -4.94
N GLN A 20 -4.63 13.95 -4.87
CA GLN A 20 -3.69 14.35 -5.93
C GLN A 20 -3.92 13.61 -7.25
N CYS A 21 -4.31 12.34 -7.22
CA CYS A 21 -4.74 11.64 -8.44
C CYS A 21 -5.99 12.27 -9.06
N ALA A 22 -6.98 12.68 -8.24
CA ALA A 22 -8.16 13.38 -8.74
C ALA A 22 -7.80 14.73 -9.38
N GLU A 23 -6.93 15.51 -8.75
CA GLU A 23 -6.42 16.80 -9.27
C GLU A 23 -5.65 16.61 -10.59
N GLN A 24 -4.97 15.47 -10.76
CA GLN A 24 -4.27 15.11 -11.99
C GLN A 24 -5.18 14.49 -13.06
N GLY A 25 -6.50 14.42 -12.84
CA GLY A 25 -7.48 13.94 -13.81
C GLY A 25 -7.59 12.41 -13.93
N TYR A 26 -7.15 11.66 -12.93
CA TYR A 26 -7.44 10.23 -12.88
C TYR A 26 -8.89 9.97 -12.51
N GLN A 27 -9.53 9.02 -13.20
CA GLN A 27 -10.69 8.33 -12.65
C GLN A 27 -10.23 7.45 -11.49
N LEU A 28 -10.97 7.45 -10.39
CA LEU A 28 -10.55 6.77 -9.17
C LEU A 28 -11.48 5.61 -8.81
N VAL A 29 -10.87 4.54 -8.31
CA VAL A 29 -11.53 3.49 -7.53
C VAL A 29 -10.75 3.32 -6.23
N GLU A 30 -11.40 3.54 -5.10
CA GLU A 30 -10.78 3.42 -3.79
C GLU A 30 -11.41 2.29 -2.99
N PHE A 31 -10.58 1.49 -2.33
CA PHE A 31 -11.01 0.38 -1.48
C PHE A 31 -10.60 0.61 -0.04
N SER A 32 -11.58 0.84 0.86
CA SER A 32 -11.35 0.94 2.29
C SER A 32 -12.58 0.53 3.11
N ARG A 33 -12.37 0.38 4.40
CA ARG A 33 -13.46 0.06 5.35
C ARG A 33 -14.46 1.20 5.53
N ARG A 34 -13.99 2.45 5.44
CA ARG A 34 -14.82 3.67 5.62
C ARG A 34 -15.52 4.09 4.35
N ALA A 35 -14.90 3.87 3.19
CA ALA A 35 -15.39 4.28 1.88
C ALA A 35 -15.92 5.72 1.85
N PRO A 36 -15.05 6.74 2.11
CA PRO A 36 -15.53 8.10 2.36
C PRO A 36 -15.77 8.93 1.10
N HIS A 37 -15.35 8.44 -0.08
CA HIS A 37 -15.43 9.18 -1.34
C HIS A 37 -16.54 8.64 -2.23
N PRO A 38 -17.08 9.43 -3.18
CA PRO A 38 -18.06 8.93 -4.17
C PRO A 38 -17.57 7.78 -5.03
N PHE A 39 -16.24 7.67 -5.21
CA PHE A 39 -15.56 6.60 -5.93
C PHE A 39 -15.06 5.47 -5.03
N SER A 40 -15.42 5.48 -3.75
CA SER A 40 -15.01 4.44 -2.79
C SER A 40 -15.92 3.23 -2.83
N VAL A 41 -15.30 2.07 -2.69
CA VAL A 41 -15.97 0.78 -2.50
C VAL A 41 -15.59 0.24 -1.12
N ARG A 42 -16.59 -0.09 -0.31
CA ARG A 42 -16.35 -0.60 1.05
C ARG A 42 -15.78 -2.02 1.00
N VAL A 43 -14.58 -2.18 1.56
CA VAL A 43 -13.86 -3.46 1.64
C VAL A 43 -13.22 -3.60 3.03
N ASP A 44 -13.35 -4.78 3.62
CA ASP A 44 -12.65 -5.17 4.84
C ASP A 44 -11.58 -6.22 4.51
N LEU A 45 -10.33 -5.79 4.43
CA LEU A 45 -9.18 -6.64 4.09
C LEU A 45 -8.85 -7.71 5.16
N THR A 46 -9.50 -7.70 6.32
CA THR A 46 -9.41 -8.83 7.26
C THR A 46 -10.14 -10.08 6.74
N GLN A 47 -10.95 -9.94 5.68
CA GLN A 47 -11.76 -10.99 5.07
C GLN A 47 -11.34 -11.24 3.60
N PRO A 48 -10.26 -12.01 3.35
CA PRO A 48 -9.63 -12.10 2.03
C PRO A 48 -10.58 -12.52 0.89
N VAL A 49 -11.39 -13.56 1.10
CA VAL A 49 -12.31 -14.07 0.07
C VAL A 49 -13.37 -13.03 -0.30
N LYS A 50 -13.97 -12.37 0.69
CA LYS A 50 -14.97 -11.32 0.44
C LYS A 50 -14.34 -10.09 -0.21
N SER A 51 -13.14 -9.70 0.22
CA SER A 51 -12.39 -8.59 -0.36
C SER A 51 -12.12 -8.83 -1.84
N ARG A 52 -11.58 -10.00 -2.18
CA ARG A 52 -11.36 -10.43 -3.55
C ARG A 52 -12.62 -10.33 -4.41
N GLN A 53 -13.74 -10.90 -3.93
CA GLN A 53 -15.02 -10.89 -4.66
C GLN A 53 -15.55 -9.46 -4.86
N THR A 54 -15.43 -8.60 -3.85
CA THR A 54 -15.88 -7.22 -3.93
C THR A 54 -15.05 -6.42 -4.93
N VAL A 55 -13.72 -6.56 -4.88
CA VAL A 55 -12.82 -5.91 -5.86
C VAL A 55 -13.14 -6.38 -7.27
N ARG A 56 -13.23 -7.69 -7.52
CA ARG A 56 -13.57 -8.25 -8.82
C ARG A 56 -14.86 -7.66 -9.40
N ARG A 57 -15.93 -7.53 -8.57
CA ARG A 57 -17.19 -6.93 -9.01
C ARG A 57 -17.04 -5.45 -9.33
N ALA A 58 -16.32 -4.71 -8.49
CA ALA A 58 -16.15 -3.27 -8.66
C ALA A 58 -15.39 -2.90 -9.94
N ILE A 59 -14.38 -3.70 -10.32
CA ILE A 59 -13.59 -3.43 -11.52
C ILE A 59 -14.16 -4.10 -12.79
N ALA A 60 -15.17 -4.95 -12.68
CA ALA A 60 -15.72 -5.70 -13.81
C ALA A 60 -16.31 -4.79 -14.92
N ALA A 61 -16.90 -3.66 -14.53
CA ALA A 61 -17.50 -2.70 -15.47
C ALA A 61 -16.48 -1.74 -16.13
N LEU A 62 -15.22 -1.75 -15.68
CA LEU A 62 -14.18 -0.90 -16.26
C LEU A 62 -13.67 -1.51 -17.57
N ALA A 63 -13.56 -0.70 -18.62
CA ALA A 63 -13.13 -1.13 -19.95
C ALA A 63 -11.61 -1.01 -20.09
N PRO A 64 -10.85 -2.14 -20.12
CA PRO A 64 -9.39 -2.11 -20.21
C PRO A 64 -8.88 -1.42 -21.49
N GLU A 65 -9.59 -1.60 -22.60
CA GLU A 65 -9.26 -1.03 -23.91
C GLU A 65 -9.37 0.49 -23.96
N ALA A 66 -10.13 1.10 -23.07
CA ALA A 66 -10.27 2.56 -22.98
C ALA A 66 -9.16 3.22 -22.13
N LEU A 67 -8.29 2.41 -21.51
CA LEU A 67 -7.24 2.94 -20.65
C LEU A 67 -6.06 3.47 -21.46
N THR A 68 -5.59 4.66 -21.07
CA THR A 68 -4.32 5.24 -21.52
C THR A 68 -3.23 5.11 -20.46
N GLU A 69 -3.63 4.92 -19.21
CA GLU A 69 -2.73 4.69 -18.08
C GLU A 69 -3.49 4.01 -16.93
N LEU A 70 -2.84 3.06 -16.25
CA LEU A 70 -3.34 2.43 -15.03
C LEU A 70 -2.31 2.54 -13.91
N LEU A 71 -2.73 3.17 -12.82
CA LEU A 71 -1.99 3.24 -11.56
C LEU A 71 -2.69 2.39 -10.50
N VAL A 72 -1.98 1.45 -9.91
CA VAL A 72 -2.47 0.64 -8.77
C VAL A 72 -1.59 0.93 -7.57
N VAL A 73 -2.18 1.42 -6.46
CA VAL A 73 -1.46 1.65 -5.22
C VAL A 73 -1.95 0.71 -4.12
N SER A 74 -1.12 -0.28 -3.80
CA SER A 74 -1.32 -1.18 -2.66
C SER A 74 -0.79 -0.50 -1.39
N ASN A 75 -1.67 0.29 -0.73
CA ASN A 75 -1.30 1.12 0.41
C ASN A 75 -1.92 0.66 1.73
N ALA A 76 -3.08 0.00 1.72
CA ALA A 76 -3.75 -0.43 2.95
C ALA A 76 -2.84 -1.30 3.82
N GLY A 77 -2.80 -1.00 5.12
CA GLY A 77 -2.01 -1.77 6.07
C GLY A 77 -2.36 -1.46 7.52
N THR A 78 -1.92 -2.32 8.43
CA THR A 78 -2.11 -2.18 9.87
C THR A 78 -0.89 -2.69 10.63
N LEU A 79 -0.54 -2.00 11.72
CA LEU A 79 0.47 -2.47 12.68
C LEU A 79 -0.13 -3.43 13.73
N ALA A 80 -1.43 -3.28 14.02
CA ALA A 80 -2.07 -4.05 15.07
C ALA A 80 -2.09 -5.56 14.76
N PRO A 81 -1.82 -6.41 15.77
CA PRO A 81 -1.49 -6.07 17.15
C PRO A 81 -0.01 -5.71 17.31
N ILE A 82 0.31 -4.68 18.09
CA ILE A 82 1.67 -4.34 18.49
C ILE A 82 2.06 -5.15 19.73
N GLY A 83 3.28 -5.71 19.74
CA GLY A 83 3.85 -6.44 20.87
C GLY A 83 4.24 -7.89 20.54
N PRO A 84 4.80 -8.63 21.51
CA PRO A 84 5.25 -10.01 21.31
C PRO A 84 4.15 -10.90 20.77
N VAL A 85 4.34 -11.51 19.61
CA VAL A 85 3.30 -12.24 18.86
C VAL A 85 2.70 -13.39 19.67
N ALA A 86 3.51 -14.09 20.49
CA ALA A 86 3.05 -15.19 21.33
C ALA A 86 1.99 -14.78 22.37
N LYS A 87 1.92 -13.49 22.71
CA LYS A 87 0.95 -12.94 23.67
C LYS A 87 -0.30 -12.35 23.01
N LYS A 88 -0.42 -12.42 21.68
CA LYS A 88 -1.53 -11.78 20.97
C LYS A 88 -2.63 -12.77 20.63
N PRO A 89 -3.92 -12.34 20.66
CA PRO A 89 -5.05 -13.19 20.27
C PRO A 89 -4.89 -13.69 18.83
N ARG A 90 -5.17 -14.96 18.58
CA ARG A 90 -5.06 -15.56 17.22
C ARG A 90 -5.85 -14.79 16.18
N ALA A 91 -7.06 -14.33 16.53
CA ALA A 91 -7.89 -13.53 15.63
C ALA A 91 -7.19 -12.24 15.18
N ALA A 92 -6.46 -11.55 16.08
CA ALA A 92 -5.70 -10.36 15.73
C ALA A 92 -4.48 -10.68 14.86
N VAL A 93 -3.83 -11.83 15.07
CA VAL A 93 -2.74 -12.33 14.19
C VAL A 93 -3.27 -12.55 12.78
N PHE A 94 -4.38 -13.28 12.62
CA PHE A 94 -5.01 -13.49 11.31
C PHE A 94 -5.46 -12.18 10.66
N ALA A 95 -6.06 -11.26 11.42
CA ALA A 95 -6.49 -9.96 10.89
C ALA A 95 -5.30 -9.14 10.34
N ASN A 96 -4.13 -9.19 11.01
CA ASN A 96 -2.91 -8.53 10.54
C ASN A 96 -2.41 -9.16 9.24
N LEU A 97 -2.20 -10.48 9.23
CA LEU A 97 -1.70 -11.22 8.06
C LEU A 97 -2.65 -11.07 6.86
N ASN A 98 -3.95 -11.20 7.10
CA ASN A 98 -4.96 -11.02 6.07
C ASN A 98 -4.92 -9.61 5.48
N THR A 99 -4.84 -8.57 6.30
CA THR A 99 -4.83 -7.18 5.83
C THR A 99 -3.55 -6.86 5.06
N ASN A 100 -2.39 -7.21 5.62
CA ASN A 100 -1.10 -6.76 5.11
C ASN A 100 -0.53 -7.63 3.98
N SER A 101 -1.00 -8.88 3.84
CA SER A 101 -0.45 -9.83 2.86
C SER A 101 -1.55 -10.51 2.06
N THR A 102 -2.35 -11.39 2.66
CA THR A 102 -3.27 -12.26 1.92
C THR A 102 -4.25 -11.48 1.05
N SER A 103 -4.95 -10.50 1.63
CA SER A 103 -5.89 -9.67 0.87
C SER A 103 -5.19 -8.75 -0.12
N ALA A 104 -4.02 -8.21 0.22
CA ALA A 104 -3.26 -7.37 -0.69
C ALA A 104 -2.87 -8.15 -1.96
N ILE A 105 -2.37 -9.38 -1.82
CA ILE A 105 -2.04 -10.26 -2.95
C ILE A 105 -3.30 -10.59 -3.75
N LEU A 106 -4.39 -11.03 -3.10
CA LEU A 106 -5.63 -11.38 -3.80
C LEU A 106 -6.26 -10.20 -4.55
N VAL A 107 -6.18 -8.99 -4.00
CA VAL A 107 -6.63 -7.77 -4.68
C VAL A 107 -5.78 -7.49 -5.91
N LEU A 108 -4.45 -7.57 -5.79
CA LEU A 108 -3.54 -7.37 -6.92
C LEU A 108 -3.76 -8.41 -8.01
N THR A 109 -3.97 -9.69 -7.66
CA THR A 109 -4.23 -10.74 -8.67
C THR A 109 -5.52 -10.51 -9.44
N GLU A 110 -6.61 -10.02 -8.81
CA GLU A 110 -7.84 -9.67 -9.53
C GLU A 110 -7.65 -8.46 -10.46
N ILE A 111 -6.87 -7.46 -10.03
CA ILE A 111 -6.57 -6.29 -10.86
C ILE A 111 -5.71 -6.69 -12.05
N ILE A 112 -4.66 -7.48 -11.83
CA ILE A 112 -3.79 -7.97 -12.90
C ILE A 112 -4.62 -8.79 -13.90
N ALA A 113 -5.40 -9.77 -13.44
CA ALA A 113 -6.23 -10.59 -14.30
C ALA A 113 -7.21 -9.77 -15.15
N ARG A 114 -7.76 -8.69 -14.62
CA ARG A 114 -8.71 -7.80 -15.34
C ARG A 114 -8.03 -6.95 -16.39
N PHE A 115 -6.83 -6.45 -16.11
CA PHE A 115 -6.18 -5.42 -16.91
C PHE A 115 -4.90 -5.90 -17.61
N GLN A 116 -4.54 -7.19 -17.56
CA GLN A 116 -3.30 -7.69 -18.16
C GLN A 116 -3.17 -7.28 -19.63
N GLN A 117 -4.25 -7.43 -20.39
CA GLN A 117 -4.25 -7.16 -21.83
C GLN A 117 -4.51 -5.69 -22.21
N ALA A 118 -4.62 -4.77 -21.22
CA ALA A 118 -4.77 -3.35 -21.52
C ALA A 118 -3.48 -2.81 -22.17
N PRO A 119 -3.55 -2.22 -23.38
CA PRO A 119 -2.37 -1.78 -24.14
C PRO A 119 -1.92 -0.37 -23.69
N CYS A 120 -1.71 -0.19 -22.40
CA CYS A 120 -1.32 1.08 -21.79
C CYS A 120 -0.20 0.88 -20.77
N ARG A 121 0.41 1.96 -20.32
CA ARG A 121 1.34 1.93 -19.19
C ARG A 121 0.61 1.55 -17.92
N LYS A 122 1.08 0.52 -17.22
CA LYS A 122 0.47 -0.02 -15.99
C LYS A 122 1.52 -0.10 -14.89
N VAL A 123 1.32 0.64 -13.79
CA VAL A 123 2.23 0.63 -12.64
C VAL A 123 1.52 0.09 -11.41
N ILE A 124 2.15 -0.86 -10.72
CA ILE A 124 1.75 -1.31 -9.39
C ILE A 124 2.77 -0.77 -8.40
N ALA A 125 2.35 0.17 -7.55
CA ALA A 125 3.14 0.71 -6.46
C ALA A 125 2.74 0.06 -5.13
N ASN A 126 3.58 -0.80 -4.59
CA ASN A 126 3.41 -1.36 -3.25
C ASN A 126 4.01 -0.41 -2.22
N VAL A 127 3.18 0.15 -1.34
CA VAL A 127 3.66 0.96 -0.22
C VAL A 127 4.27 0.05 0.84
N SER A 128 5.59 0.02 0.83
CA SER A 128 6.42 -0.76 1.74
C SER A 128 6.72 0.00 3.05
N SER A 129 7.78 -0.35 3.73
CA SER A 129 8.23 0.23 4.98
C SER A 129 9.71 -0.09 5.21
N GLY A 130 10.39 0.66 6.06
CA GLY A 130 11.67 0.25 6.64
C GLY A 130 11.61 -1.11 7.35
N ALA A 131 10.43 -1.49 7.85
CA ALA A 131 10.16 -2.78 8.49
C ALA A 131 10.29 -4.00 7.53
N ALA A 132 10.32 -3.79 6.22
CA ALA A 132 10.63 -4.85 5.25
C ALA A 132 12.11 -5.28 5.29
N ARG A 133 12.99 -4.39 5.74
CA ARG A 133 14.45 -4.58 5.73
C ARG A 133 15.07 -4.67 7.13
N LYS A 134 14.36 -4.22 8.15
CA LYS A 134 14.79 -4.21 9.54
C LYS A 134 13.72 -4.82 10.43
N GLY A 135 14.14 -5.72 11.36
CA GLY A 135 13.27 -6.22 12.41
C GLY A 135 13.07 -5.19 13.53
N TYR A 136 11.84 -5.17 14.06
CA TYR A 136 11.47 -4.38 15.24
C TYR A 136 10.79 -5.30 16.25
N ALA A 137 11.24 -5.28 17.50
CA ALA A 137 10.58 -6.00 18.58
C ALA A 137 9.13 -5.52 18.70
N GLY A 138 8.17 -6.45 18.78
CA GLY A 138 6.74 -6.12 18.79
C GLY A 138 6.07 -5.94 17.43
N TRP A 139 6.81 -5.98 16.32
CA TRP A 139 6.28 -5.85 14.95
C TRP A 139 6.53 -7.08 14.08
N SER A 140 6.75 -8.25 14.65
CA SER A 140 7.10 -9.46 13.88
C SER A 140 6.14 -9.74 12.73
N LEU A 141 4.82 -9.59 12.93
CA LEU A 141 3.82 -9.79 11.89
C LEU A 141 3.93 -8.72 10.78
N TYR A 142 4.10 -7.47 11.16
CA TYR A 142 4.22 -6.36 10.21
C TYR A 142 5.51 -6.44 9.40
N CYS A 143 6.64 -6.74 10.06
CA CYS A 143 7.93 -6.96 9.38
C CYS A 143 7.85 -8.11 8.39
N ALA A 144 7.29 -9.27 8.81
CA ALA A 144 7.12 -10.43 7.94
C ALA A 144 6.23 -10.10 6.73
N ALA A 145 5.10 -9.43 6.96
CA ALA A 145 4.19 -9.03 5.88
C ALA A 145 4.84 -8.07 4.89
N LYS A 146 5.53 -7.03 5.37
CA LYS A 146 6.17 -6.04 4.50
C LYS A 146 7.35 -6.63 3.72
N ALA A 147 8.16 -7.50 4.34
CA ALA A 147 9.23 -8.21 3.66
C ALA A 147 8.68 -9.19 2.60
N GLY A 148 7.63 -9.95 2.95
CA GLY A 148 6.96 -10.85 2.03
C GLY A 148 6.32 -10.12 0.84
N MET A 149 5.70 -8.96 1.07
CA MET A 149 5.14 -8.15 -0.01
C MET A 149 6.23 -7.54 -0.91
N GLU A 150 7.38 -7.09 -0.38
CA GLU A 150 8.50 -6.68 -1.24
C GLU A 150 8.95 -7.83 -2.14
N ARG A 151 9.13 -9.02 -1.59
CA ARG A 151 9.54 -10.20 -2.38
C ARG A 151 8.48 -10.61 -3.40
N PHE A 152 7.19 -10.54 -3.04
CA PHE A 152 6.09 -10.78 -3.99
C PHE A 152 6.16 -9.83 -5.19
N ILE A 153 6.36 -8.54 -4.96
CA ILE A 153 6.49 -7.51 -6.02
C ILE A 153 7.74 -7.73 -6.89
N GLU A 154 8.87 -8.09 -6.28
CA GLU A 154 10.10 -8.41 -7.01
C GLU A 154 9.90 -9.62 -7.94
N THR A 155 9.23 -10.67 -7.45
CA THR A 155 8.94 -11.87 -8.24
C THR A 155 7.91 -11.59 -9.32
N LEU A 156 6.85 -10.85 -9.01
CA LEU A 156 5.85 -10.43 -9.98
C LEU A 156 6.47 -9.63 -11.15
N ALA A 157 7.47 -8.80 -10.86
CA ALA A 157 8.17 -8.06 -11.92
C ALA A 157 8.91 -8.99 -12.88
N ILE A 158 9.44 -10.12 -12.40
CA ILE A 158 10.08 -11.14 -13.26
C ILE A 158 9.01 -11.83 -14.11
N GLU A 159 7.87 -12.21 -13.53
CA GLU A 159 6.75 -12.84 -14.25
C GLU A 159 6.22 -11.93 -15.36
N GLN A 160 6.13 -10.63 -15.11
CA GLN A 160 5.62 -9.64 -16.06
C GLN A 160 6.54 -9.41 -17.26
N GLN A 161 7.81 -9.81 -17.22
CA GLN A 161 8.72 -9.70 -18.39
C GLN A 161 8.31 -10.58 -19.57
N ALA A 162 7.53 -11.63 -19.34
CA ALA A 162 7.02 -12.53 -20.38
C ALA A 162 5.70 -12.06 -21.00
N GLU A 163 5.07 -11.01 -20.46
CA GLU A 163 3.77 -10.52 -20.90
C GLU A 163 3.91 -9.52 -22.07
N GLU A 164 3.00 -9.57 -23.03
CA GLU A 164 2.96 -8.62 -24.16
C GLU A 164 2.69 -7.18 -23.68
N HIS A 165 1.80 -7.07 -22.70
CA HIS A 165 1.46 -5.80 -22.06
C HIS A 165 1.78 -5.86 -20.55
N PRO A 166 3.06 -5.68 -20.14
CA PRO A 166 3.46 -5.89 -18.77
C PRO A 166 2.94 -4.80 -17.83
N PHE A 167 2.68 -5.19 -16.57
CA PHE A 167 2.69 -4.27 -15.46
C PHE A 167 4.14 -3.95 -15.07
N LEU A 168 4.35 -2.79 -14.46
CA LEU A 168 5.59 -2.38 -13.79
C LEU A 168 5.38 -2.39 -12.27
N PRO A 169 5.56 -3.53 -11.59
CA PRO A 169 5.44 -3.60 -10.14
C PRO A 169 6.69 -3.01 -9.49
N ILE A 170 6.52 -2.09 -8.54
CA ILE A 170 7.60 -1.47 -7.77
C ILE A 170 7.28 -1.43 -6.28
N ASN A 171 8.31 -1.36 -5.46
CA ASN A 171 8.19 -1.13 -4.02
C ASN A 171 8.54 0.33 -3.69
N ILE A 172 7.73 1.00 -2.86
CA ILE A 172 8.01 2.37 -2.41
C ILE A 172 8.02 2.42 -0.89
N ASN A 173 9.16 2.82 -0.33
CA ASN A 173 9.26 3.14 1.09
C ASN A 173 8.84 4.60 1.31
N PRO A 174 7.74 4.85 2.03
CA PRO A 174 7.24 6.20 2.24
C PRO A 174 8.00 6.98 3.34
N GLY A 175 8.86 6.31 4.12
CA GLY A 175 9.47 6.90 5.31
C GLY A 175 8.51 6.97 6.49
N VAL A 176 8.83 7.87 7.44
CA VAL A 176 8.03 8.07 8.67
C VAL A 176 7.16 9.32 8.48
N MET A 177 5.84 9.11 8.47
CA MET A 177 4.85 10.14 8.18
C MET A 177 4.01 10.47 9.42
N ASP A 178 3.50 11.70 9.50
CA ASP A 178 2.52 12.08 10.53
C ASP A 178 1.14 11.51 10.19
N THR A 179 0.82 10.37 10.77
CA THR A 179 -0.40 9.62 10.52
C THR A 179 -0.96 9.00 11.80
N ALA A 180 -2.21 8.54 11.75
CA ALA A 180 -2.81 7.79 12.84
C ALA A 180 -2.01 6.49 13.18
N MET A 181 -1.35 5.89 12.20
CA MET A 181 -0.46 4.74 12.43
C MET A 181 0.74 5.15 13.29
N GLN A 182 1.36 6.28 13.02
CA GLN A 182 2.47 6.81 13.80
C GLN A 182 2.02 7.20 15.23
N ALA A 183 0.83 7.78 15.37
CA ALA A 183 0.25 8.04 16.70
C ALA A 183 0.03 6.74 17.50
N ALA A 184 -0.43 5.66 16.85
CA ALA A 184 -0.58 4.35 17.49
C ALA A 184 0.78 3.75 17.91
N ILE A 185 1.86 3.99 17.18
CA ILE A 185 3.21 3.58 17.58
C ILE A 185 3.64 4.30 18.85
N ARG A 186 3.46 5.61 18.92
CA ARG A 186 3.81 6.42 20.10
C ARG A 186 2.97 6.08 21.34
N ALA A 187 1.74 5.61 21.12
CA ALA A 187 0.82 5.19 22.20
C ALA A 187 1.04 3.74 22.64
N ALA A 188 1.88 2.96 21.99
CA ALA A 188 2.17 1.58 22.38
C ALA A 188 2.87 1.54 23.74
N ALA A 189 2.62 0.49 24.55
CA ALA A 189 3.36 0.33 25.78
C ALA A 189 4.84 0.01 25.49
N PRO A 190 5.82 0.57 26.25
CA PRO A 190 7.24 0.27 26.06
C PRO A 190 7.55 -1.24 26.14
N ALA A 191 6.84 -1.98 26.97
CA ALA A 191 6.98 -3.44 27.08
C ALA A 191 6.49 -4.19 25.82
N ASP A 192 5.59 -3.62 25.05
CA ASP A 192 5.10 -4.17 23.77
C ASP A 192 5.95 -3.70 22.59
N PHE A 193 6.50 -2.48 22.66
CA PHE A 193 7.33 -1.88 21.60
C PHE A 193 8.50 -1.09 22.19
N PRO A 194 9.66 -1.71 22.43
CA PRO A 194 10.81 -1.06 23.04
C PRO A 194 11.37 0.12 22.25
N ASP A 195 11.24 0.15 20.92
CA ASP A 195 11.68 1.24 20.06
C ASP A 195 10.75 2.48 20.08
N GLN A 196 9.71 2.50 20.93
CA GLN A 196 8.70 3.56 21.01
C GLN A 196 9.32 4.96 21.13
N GLN A 197 10.31 5.12 22.01
CA GLN A 197 10.93 6.43 22.30
C GLN A 197 11.48 7.09 21.04
N ARG A 198 12.12 6.35 20.17
CA ARG A 198 12.61 6.85 18.88
C ARG A 198 11.51 7.52 18.03
N PHE A 199 10.27 6.99 18.08
CA PHE A 199 9.14 7.56 17.32
C PHE A 199 8.55 8.78 18.01
N ILE A 200 8.62 8.85 19.33
CA ILE A 200 8.30 10.04 20.12
C ILE A 200 9.30 11.15 19.77
N ASP A 201 10.60 10.87 19.88
CA ASP A 201 11.67 11.82 19.55
C ASP A 201 11.54 12.35 18.12
N SER A 202 11.20 11.48 17.16
CA SER A 202 10.99 11.89 15.77
C SER A 202 9.83 12.88 15.61
N GLN A 203 8.78 12.76 16.40
CA GLN A 203 7.68 13.73 16.40
C GLN A 203 8.09 15.04 17.07
N GLU A 204 8.72 14.97 18.25
CA GLU A 204 9.15 16.15 19.01
C GLU A 204 10.16 17.00 18.24
N GLN A 205 11.02 16.36 17.45
CA GLN A 205 12.01 17.00 16.58
C GLN A 205 11.43 17.47 15.23
N GLY A 206 10.13 17.30 15.00
CA GLY A 206 9.49 17.69 13.74
C GLY A 206 9.99 16.91 12.50
N LEU A 207 10.43 15.66 12.70
CA LEU A 207 10.99 14.82 11.63
C LEU A 207 9.92 14.03 10.86
N LEU A 208 8.65 14.13 11.28
CA LEU A 208 7.55 13.46 10.58
C LEU A 208 7.19 14.21 9.30
N VAL A 209 7.11 13.49 8.20
CA VAL A 209 6.77 14.09 6.91
C VAL A 209 5.26 14.14 6.73
N ASP A 210 4.74 15.23 6.17
CA ASP A 210 3.33 15.35 5.79
C ASP A 210 2.98 14.29 4.72
N PRO A 211 1.92 13.49 4.93
CA PRO A 211 1.45 12.54 3.94
C PRO A 211 1.21 13.12 2.55
N ALA A 212 0.84 14.39 2.42
CA ALA A 212 0.65 15.05 1.14
C ALA A 212 1.97 15.21 0.36
N ARG A 213 3.05 15.56 1.04
CA ARG A 213 4.39 15.63 0.42
C ARG A 213 4.90 14.26 0.00
N VAL A 214 4.64 13.24 0.82
CA VAL A 214 5.01 11.86 0.46
C VAL A 214 4.19 11.37 -0.73
N ALA A 215 2.90 11.70 -0.80
CA ALA A 215 2.05 11.36 -1.94
C ALA A 215 2.56 12.02 -3.24
N GLU A 216 2.89 13.30 -3.20
CA GLU A 216 3.49 14.02 -4.33
C GLU A 216 4.78 13.34 -4.81
N ARG A 217 5.69 13.03 -3.88
CA ARG A 217 6.95 12.35 -4.20
C ARG A 217 6.73 10.96 -4.79
N LEU A 218 5.76 10.22 -4.25
CA LEU A 218 5.38 8.90 -4.76
C LEU A 218 4.87 9.00 -6.20
N LEU A 219 4.01 9.97 -6.51
CA LEU A 219 3.51 10.20 -7.87
C LEU A 219 4.63 10.67 -8.81
N GLN A 220 5.58 11.49 -8.35
CA GLN A 220 6.78 11.85 -9.14
C GLN A 220 7.62 10.62 -9.49
N ILE A 221 7.85 9.71 -8.53
CA ILE A 221 8.55 8.44 -8.78
C ILE A 221 7.80 7.63 -9.84
N ILE A 222 6.48 7.46 -9.68
CA ILE A 222 5.66 6.71 -10.63
C ILE A 222 5.70 7.32 -12.04
N ALA A 223 5.78 8.63 -12.15
CA ALA A 223 5.84 9.34 -13.43
C ALA A 223 7.21 9.25 -14.13
N MET A 224 8.24 8.73 -13.47
CA MET A 224 9.57 8.58 -14.10
C MET A 224 9.46 7.68 -15.35
N PRO A 225 10.09 8.07 -16.47
CA PRO A 225 10.05 7.27 -17.69
C PRO A 225 10.80 5.93 -17.52
N GLU A 226 11.85 5.91 -16.71
CA GLU A 226 12.74 4.76 -16.52
C GLU A 226 12.51 4.10 -15.14
N LEU A 227 11.30 3.55 -14.93
CA LEU A 227 11.04 2.71 -13.77
C LEU A 227 11.58 1.30 -14.00
N THR A 228 12.29 0.78 -13.01
CA THR A 228 12.75 -0.63 -13.01
C THR A 228 11.76 -1.49 -12.24
N GLY A 229 11.17 -2.49 -12.90
CA GLY A 229 10.30 -3.47 -12.25
C GLY A 229 11.03 -4.21 -11.13
N GLY A 230 10.34 -4.44 -10.00
CA GLY A 230 10.90 -5.04 -8.80
C GLY A 230 11.73 -4.10 -7.93
N ALA A 231 12.16 -2.95 -8.46
CA ALA A 231 13.01 -2.02 -7.71
C ALA A 231 12.27 -1.41 -6.50
N ARG A 232 13.09 -0.97 -5.53
CA ARG A 232 12.64 -0.26 -4.33
C ARG A 232 13.06 1.19 -4.39
N TYR A 233 12.07 2.07 -4.34
CA TYR A 233 12.24 3.53 -4.33
C TYR A 233 11.96 4.09 -2.93
N ASN A 234 12.52 5.26 -2.63
CA ASN A 234 12.26 5.98 -1.39
C ASN A 234 11.52 7.29 -1.70
N ALA A 235 10.31 7.43 -1.16
CA ALA A 235 9.57 8.69 -1.20
C ALA A 235 9.84 9.57 0.03
N ALA A 236 10.61 9.08 1.02
CA ALA A 236 11.14 9.91 2.08
C ALA A 236 12.19 10.87 1.52
N GLU A 237 12.18 12.13 1.95
CA GLU A 237 13.25 13.08 1.64
C GLU A 237 14.58 12.55 2.20
N GLN A 238 15.58 12.41 1.35
CA GLN A 238 16.96 12.32 1.83
C GLN A 238 17.34 13.72 2.30
N ARG A 239 17.61 13.83 3.59
CA ARG A 239 18.28 15.03 4.14
C ARG A 239 19.77 14.95 3.86
#